data_4b9cd765c4561dd901dc370ab289ad10
#
_entry.id   4b9cd765c4561dd901dc370ab289ad10
#
_cell.length_a   1.000
_cell.length_b   1.000
_cell.length_c   1.000
_cell.angle_alpha   90.00
_cell.angle_beta   90.00
_cell.angle_gamma   90.00
#
_symmetry.space_group_name_H-M   'P 1'
#
loop_
_entity.id
_entity.type
_entity.pdbx_description
1 polymer ?
#
loop_
_entity_poly.entity_id
_entity_poly.type
_entity_poly.pdbx_seq_one_letter_code
_entity_poly.pdbx_strand_id
1 'polypeptide(L)'
;MNELALFAGAGGGILGGKILGWQTVCAVEIDEHCRDVLVARQNDGCLNPFPIWSSDIREFDGRPWRGRVDVVSGGFPCQDISCAGTGTGLDGERSGLWSEMRRIIGEVRPRYVFIENSPML
;
A
#
# COMPACT_ATOMS: atom_id res chain seq x y z
N MET A 1 -3.23 15.61 3.19
CA MET A 1 -4.11 14.61 2.52
C MET A 1 -4.18 13.35 3.36
N ASN A 2 -5.31 12.69 3.34
CA ASN A 2 -5.48 11.40 4.00
C ASN A 2 -5.03 10.28 3.08
N GLU A 3 -4.17 9.41 3.58
CA GLU A 3 -3.54 8.35 2.81
C GLU A 3 -4.02 6.97 3.25
N LEU A 4 -4.37 6.13 2.28
CA LEU A 4 -4.50 4.68 2.46
C LEU A 4 -3.24 4.04 1.87
N ALA A 5 -2.44 3.42 2.73
CA ALA A 5 -1.16 2.83 2.33
C ALA A 5 -1.32 1.33 2.12
N LEU A 6 -1.26 0.89 0.87
CA LEU A 6 -1.30 -0.53 0.50
C LEU A 6 0.12 -1.06 0.39
N PHE A 7 0.31 -2.34 0.72
CA PHE A 7 1.65 -2.94 0.72
C PHE A 7 2.63 -2.08 1.52
N ALA A 8 2.24 -1.74 2.74
CA ALA A 8 2.91 -0.69 3.51
C ALA A 8 4.36 -1.01 3.89
N GLY A 9 4.71 -2.29 3.94
CA GLY A 9 6.05 -2.70 4.30
C GLY A 9 6.42 -2.21 5.69
N ALA A 10 7.66 -1.83 5.86
CA ALA A 10 8.16 -1.32 7.14
C ALA A 10 7.91 0.18 7.34
N GLY A 11 7.17 0.82 6.44
CA GLY A 11 6.71 2.19 6.65
C GLY A 11 7.53 3.28 5.99
N GLY A 12 8.46 2.93 5.11
CA GLY A 12 9.26 3.94 4.42
C GLY A 12 8.42 4.93 3.61
N GLY A 13 7.45 4.42 2.86
CA GLY A 13 6.54 5.27 2.10
C GLY A 13 5.64 6.11 2.99
N ILE A 14 5.18 5.54 4.10
CA ILE A 14 4.37 6.26 5.08
C ILE A 14 5.18 7.40 5.69
N LEU A 15 6.43 7.16 6.02
CA LEU A 15 7.30 8.21 6.56
C LEU A 15 7.48 9.33 5.53
N GLY A 16 7.69 8.98 4.27
CA GLY A 16 7.77 9.96 3.20
C GLY A 16 6.51 10.81 3.10
N GLY A 17 5.35 10.17 3.18
CA GLY A 17 4.07 10.88 3.20
C GLY A 17 3.95 11.82 4.39
N LYS A 18 4.38 11.38 5.57
CA LYS A 18 4.38 12.22 6.77
C LYS A 18 5.21 13.49 6.56
N ILE A 19 6.38 13.35 5.95
CA ILE A 19 7.24 14.50 5.64
C ILE A 19 6.50 15.47 4.71
N LEU A 20 5.67 14.97 3.80
CA LEU A 20 4.87 15.79 2.91
C LEU A 20 3.61 16.34 3.57
N GLY A 21 3.37 16.03 4.82
CA GLY A 21 2.18 16.47 5.54
C GLY A 21 0.96 15.58 5.36
N TRP A 22 1.12 14.39 4.80
CA TRP A 22 0.02 13.44 4.67
C TRP A 22 -0.25 12.75 6.01
N GLN A 23 -1.50 12.39 6.22
CA GLN A 23 -1.90 11.59 7.36
C GLN A 23 -2.33 10.20 6.88
N THR A 24 -1.63 9.18 7.31
CA THR A 24 -2.04 7.81 7.02
C THR A 24 -3.25 7.49 7.88
N VAL A 25 -4.35 7.09 7.24
CA VAL A 25 -5.57 6.72 7.94
C VAL A 25 -5.74 5.21 8.06
N CYS A 26 -5.04 4.45 7.24
CA CYS A 26 -5.01 2.99 7.32
C CYS A 26 -3.82 2.48 6.51
N ALA A 27 -3.20 1.41 6.99
CA ALA A 27 -2.19 0.68 6.25
C ALA A 27 -2.63 -0.77 6.09
N VAL A 28 -2.31 -1.38 4.95
CA VAL A 28 -2.57 -2.79 4.69
C VAL A 28 -1.23 -3.48 4.50
N GLU A 29 -0.94 -4.44 5.35
CA GLU A 29 0.33 -5.17 5.30
C GLU A 29 0.13 -6.58 5.84
N ILE A 30 0.48 -7.59 5.05
CA ILE A 30 0.30 -8.99 5.42
C ILE A 30 1.52 -9.55 6.17
N ASP A 31 2.71 -9.01 5.95
CA ASP A 31 3.92 -9.52 6.58
C ASP A 31 4.00 -9.14 8.05
N GLU A 32 4.09 -10.15 8.91
CA GLU A 32 4.10 -9.94 10.36
C GLU A 32 5.28 -9.08 10.81
N HIS A 33 6.47 -9.34 10.29
CA HIS A 33 7.66 -8.56 10.66
C HIS A 33 7.48 -7.09 10.30
N CYS A 34 6.97 -6.81 9.11
CA CYS A 34 6.71 -5.44 8.69
C CYS A 34 5.66 -4.78 9.58
N ARG A 35 4.59 -5.50 9.94
CA ARG A 35 3.60 -4.96 10.87
C ARG A 35 4.21 -4.63 12.23
N ASP A 36 5.09 -5.50 12.73
CA ASP A 36 5.77 -5.25 14.00
C ASP A 36 6.62 -3.98 13.94
N VAL A 37 7.31 -3.76 12.83
CA VAL A 37 8.08 -2.53 12.63
C VAL A 37 7.15 -1.31 12.58
N LEU A 38 6.02 -1.42 11.89
CA LEU A 38 5.06 -0.32 11.84
C LEU A 38 4.53 0.05 13.22
N VAL A 39 4.21 -0.96 14.03
CA VAL A 39 3.74 -0.72 15.41
C VAL A 39 4.85 -0.08 16.23
N ALA A 40 6.08 -0.58 16.13
CA ALA A 40 7.21 -0.01 16.87
C ALA A 40 7.44 1.46 16.50
N ARG A 41 7.33 1.80 15.22
CA ARG A 41 7.53 3.19 14.78
C ARG A 41 6.38 4.11 15.20
N GLN A 42 5.17 3.57 15.36
CA GLN A 42 4.08 4.34 15.95
C GLN A 42 4.32 4.58 17.43
N ASN A 43 4.79 3.55 18.13
CA ASN A 43 5.04 3.65 19.57
C ASN A 43 6.16 4.59 19.91
N ASP A 44 7.20 4.70 19.10
CA ASP A 44 8.31 5.62 19.35
C ASP A 44 8.08 7.03 18.79
N GLY A 45 6.93 7.26 18.17
CA GLY A 45 6.58 8.58 17.65
C GLY A 45 7.14 8.91 16.28
N CYS A 46 7.87 8.00 15.65
CA CYS A 46 8.40 8.22 14.31
C CYS A 46 7.26 8.32 13.28
N LEU A 47 6.23 7.51 13.44
CA LEU A 47 5.02 7.55 12.63
C LEU A 47 3.83 7.96 13.48
N ASN A 48 2.86 8.61 12.87
CA ASN A 48 1.60 8.93 13.53
C ASN A 48 0.77 7.66 13.73
N PRO A 49 -0.11 7.60 14.72
CA PRO A 49 -0.96 6.43 14.91
C PRO A 49 -1.91 6.21 13.74
N PHE A 50 -2.02 4.97 13.30
CA PHE A 50 -2.99 4.54 12.29
C PHE A 50 -3.26 3.04 12.45
N PRO A 51 -4.44 2.57 12.07
CA PRO A 51 -4.73 1.14 12.11
C PRO A 51 -4.01 0.39 11.00
N ILE A 52 -3.60 -0.84 11.30
CA ILE A 52 -2.95 -1.72 10.34
C ILE A 52 -3.88 -2.89 10.07
N TRP A 53 -4.25 -3.05 8.81
CA TRP A 53 -5.06 -4.18 8.36
C TRP A 53 -4.12 -5.31 7.99
N SER A 54 -4.26 -6.44 8.66
CA SER A 54 -3.32 -7.56 8.57
C SER A 54 -3.70 -8.61 7.55
N SER A 55 -4.81 -8.42 6.85
CA SER A 55 -5.26 -9.42 5.89
C SER A 55 -4.53 -9.31 4.56
N ASP A 56 -4.69 -10.39 3.77
CA ASP A 56 -4.27 -10.38 2.37
C ASP A 56 -5.00 -9.25 1.64
N ILE A 57 -4.29 -8.60 0.75
CA ILE A 57 -4.86 -7.50 -0.04
C ILE A 57 -6.12 -7.93 -0.80
N ARG A 58 -6.22 -9.21 -1.15
CA ARG A 58 -7.36 -9.76 -1.87
C ARG A 58 -8.65 -9.72 -1.04
N GLU A 59 -8.51 -9.69 0.27
CA GLU A 59 -9.64 -9.66 1.20
C GLU A 59 -9.98 -8.25 1.66
N PHE A 60 -9.16 -7.27 1.34
CA PHE A 60 -9.39 -5.91 1.77
C PHE A 60 -10.51 -5.27 0.95
N ASP A 61 -11.49 -4.69 1.65
CA ASP A 61 -12.58 -3.96 1.02
C ASP A 61 -12.31 -2.46 1.15
N GLY A 62 -12.12 -1.80 0.02
CA GLY A 62 -11.83 -0.37 -0.02
C GLY A 62 -13.07 0.51 0.03
N ARG A 63 -14.26 -0.06 -0.15
CA ARG A 63 -15.50 0.74 -0.26
C ARG A 63 -15.79 1.59 0.98
N PRO A 64 -15.56 1.12 2.22
CA PRO A 64 -15.77 1.96 3.39
C PRO A 64 -14.88 3.20 3.44
N TRP A 65 -13.80 3.20 2.68
CA TRP A 65 -12.84 4.30 2.67
C TRP A 65 -13.14 5.36 1.61
N ARG A 66 -14.14 5.11 0.77
CA ARG A 66 -14.55 6.08 -0.25
C ARG A 66 -15.00 7.38 0.40
N GLY A 67 -14.48 8.50 -0.10
CA GLY A 67 -14.77 9.81 0.46
C GLY A 67 -13.97 10.18 1.69
N ARG A 68 -13.15 9.25 2.19
CA ARG A 68 -12.32 9.47 3.39
C ARG A 68 -10.83 9.53 3.09
N VAL A 69 -10.44 9.16 1.88
CA VAL A 69 -9.05 9.02 1.47
C VAL A 69 -8.81 9.89 0.24
N ASP A 70 -7.78 10.68 0.29
CA ASP A 70 -7.37 11.55 -0.82
C ASP A 70 -6.36 10.86 -1.73
N VAL A 71 -5.48 10.04 -1.15
CA VAL A 71 -4.42 9.36 -1.90
C VAL A 71 -4.34 7.89 -1.50
N VAL A 72 -4.30 7.02 -2.49
CA VAL A 72 -3.96 5.62 -2.29
C VAL A 72 -2.52 5.45 -2.75
N SER A 73 -1.68 5.00 -1.83
CA SER A 73 -0.27 4.72 -2.13
C SER A 73 -0.02 3.22 -2.07
N GLY A 74 0.98 2.77 -2.82
CA GLY A 74 1.36 1.37 -2.75
C GLY A 74 2.64 1.08 -3.47
N GLY A 75 3.45 0.21 -2.86
CA GLY A 75 4.65 -0.33 -3.46
C GLY A 75 4.52 -1.84 -3.55
N PHE A 76 3.75 -2.34 -4.50
CA PHE A 76 3.57 -3.77 -4.60
C PHE A 76 4.90 -4.45 -4.96
N PRO A 77 5.06 -5.73 -4.58
CA PRO A 77 6.33 -6.43 -4.76
C PRO A 77 6.79 -6.41 -6.22
N CYS A 78 8.08 -6.17 -6.43
CA CYS A 78 8.64 -6.08 -7.77
C CYS A 78 8.49 -7.39 -8.56
N GLN A 79 8.34 -8.50 -7.87
CA GLN A 79 8.10 -9.78 -8.53
C GLN A 79 6.80 -9.80 -9.31
N ASP A 80 5.88 -8.90 -9.00
CA ASP A 80 4.60 -8.84 -9.69
C ASP A 80 4.71 -8.32 -11.12
N ILE A 81 5.72 -7.52 -11.40
CA ILE A 81 5.92 -6.95 -12.72
C ILE A 81 7.34 -7.17 -13.21
N SER A 82 8.32 -6.73 -12.44
CA SER A 82 9.69 -6.57 -12.90
C SER A 82 10.42 -7.87 -13.13
N CYS A 83 10.02 -8.94 -12.49
CA CYS A 83 10.62 -10.25 -12.72
C CYS A 83 9.93 -11.02 -13.84
N ALA A 84 9.12 -10.35 -14.62
CA ALA A 84 8.39 -10.95 -15.71
C ALA A 84 9.25 -11.08 -16.98
N GLY A 85 10.52 -11.40 -16.84
CA GLY A 85 11.36 -11.71 -17.99
C GLY A 85 10.87 -12.89 -18.81
N THR A 86 9.86 -13.58 -18.30
CA THR A 86 9.19 -14.65 -19.02
C THR A 86 8.19 -14.17 -20.04
N GLY A 87 7.91 -12.87 -20.07
CA GLY A 87 6.92 -12.32 -20.97
C GLY A 87 5.48 -12.45 -20.47
N THR A 88 5.28 -12.96 -19.27
CA THR A 88 3.92 -13.05 -18.73
C THR A 88 3.34 -11.70 -18.31
N GLY A 89 4.22 -10.74 -18.04
CA GLY A 89 3.79 -9.37 -17.76
C GLY A 89 2.71 -9.29 -16.71
N LEU A 90 1.61 -8.69 -17.08
CA LEU A 90 0.46 -8.52 -16.20
C LEU A 90 -0.52 -9.70 -16.23
N ASP A 91 -0.18 -10.78 -16.94
CA ASP A 91 -1.10 -11.89 -17.16
C ASP A 91 -0.87 -13.08 -16.23
N GLY A 92 0.10 -13.01 -15.33
CA GLY A 92 0.41 -14.10 -14.42
C GLY A 92 -0.11 -13.87 -13.02
N GLU A 93 0.28 -14.76 -12.11
CA GLU A 93 -0.02 -14.62 -10.69
C GLU A 93 0.48 -13.29 -10.14
N ARG A 94 1.58 -12.79 -10.68
CA ARG A 94 2.16 -11.50 -10.29
C ARG A 94 1.24 -10.34 -10.58
N SER A 95 0.48 -10.42 -11.68
CA SER A 95 -0.47 -9.39 -12.04
C SER A 95 -1.66 -9.37 -11.08
N GLY A 96 -1.85 -10.44 -10.31
CA GLY A 96 -2.93 -10.51 -9.34
C GLY A 96 -2.86 -9.40 -8.31
N LEU A 97 -1.67 -9.05 -7.82
CA LEU A 97 -1.53 -7.98 -6.84
C LEU A 97 -1.79 -6.61 -7.46
N TRP A 98 -1.33 -6.40 -8.69
CA TRP A 98 -1.67 -5.17 -9.42
C TRP A 98 -3.17 -5.06 -9.66
N SER A 99 -3.82 -6.17 -10.04
CA SER A 99 -5.26 -6.20 -10.24
C SER A 99 -6.01 -5.87 -8.97
N GLU A 100 -5.52 -6.35 -7.83
CA GLU A 100 -6.11 -6.03 -6.53
C GLU A 100 -5.94 -4.56 -6.18
N MET A 101 -4.79 -3.98 -6.47
CA MET A 101 -4.60 -2.55 -6.26
C MET A 101 -5.56 -1.73 -7.11
N ARG A 102 -5.72 -2.11 -8.38
CA ARG A 102 -6.69 -1.47 -9.28
C ARG A 102 -8.10 -1.58 -8.73
N ARG A 103 -8.47 -2.74 -8.22
CA ARG A 103 -9.80 -2.94 -7.62
C ARG A 103 -10.01 -1.97 -6.46
N ILE A 104 -9.05 -1.89 -5.56
CA ILE A 104 -9.15 -1.01 -4.38
C ILE A 104 -9.22 0.46 -4.81
N ILE A 105 -8.44 0.86 -5.79
CA ILE A 105 -8.51 2.22 -6.33
C ILE A 105 -9.92 2.51 -6.85
N GLY A 106 -10.52 1.57 -7.54
CA GLY A 106 -11.89 1.71 -8.03
C GLY A 106 -12.93 1.77 -6.92
N GLU A 107 -12.69 1.07 -5.82
CA GLU A 107 -13.58 1.08 -4.65
C GLU A 107 -13.47 2.38 -3.85
N VAL A 108 -12.24 2.84 -3.63
CA VAL A 108 -11.96 4.03 -2.82
C VAL A 108 -12.21 5.32 -3.59
N ARG A 109 -11.88 5.34 -4.88
CA ARG A 109 -11.96 6.53 -5.75
C ARG A 109 -11.19 7.72 -5.15
N PRO A 110 -9.87 7.58 -4.93
CA PRO A 110 -9.07 8.67 -4.40
C PRO A 110 -8.86 9.74 -5.46
N ARG A 111 -8.43 10.92 -5.03
CA ARG A 111 -8.04 11.99 -5.95
C ARG A 111 -6.69 11.70 -6.60
N TYR A 112 -5.81 11.01 -5.88
CA TYR A 112 -4.46 10.73 -6.36
C TYR A 112 -4.08 9.29 -6.06
N VAL A 113 -3.23 8.74 -6.91
CA VAL A 113 -2.64 7.43 -6.71
C VAL A 113 -1.13 7.57 -6.82
N PHE A 114 -0.42 7.09 -5.82
CA PHE A 114 1.03 7.09 -5.81
C PHE A 114 1.52 5.66 -5.83
N ILE A 115 2.15 5.26 -6.92
CA ILE A 115 2.63 3.88 -7.08
C ILE A 115 4.15 3.91 -7.12
N GLU A 116 4.74 3.08 -6.26
CA GLU A 116 6.17 2.85 -6.25
C GLU A 116 6.43 1.43 -6.73
N ASN A 117 7.48 1.26 -7.52
CA ASN A 117 7.91 -0.04 -7.94
C ASN A 117 9.44 -0.08 -8.04
N SER A 118 9.97 -1.29 -8.12
CA SER A 118 11.40 -1.48 -8.21
C SER A 118 11.94 -0.95 -9.54
N PRO A 119 13.12 -0.32 -9.50
CA PRO A 119 13.77 0.10 -10.73
C PRO A 119 14.38 -1.06 -11.52
N MET A 120 14.16 -2.28 -11.11
CA MET A 120 14.57 -3.46 -11.85
C MET A 120 13.80 -3.61 -13.16
N LEU A 121 13.50 -2.57 -13.70
CA LEU A 121 12.77 -2.52 -14.94
C LEU A 121 13.74 -2.54 -16.12
#